data_212d9cc5eb7275183819822aac9c7329
#
_entry.id   212d9cc5eb7275183819822aac9c7329
#
_cell.length_a   1.000
_cell.length_b   1.000
_cell.length_c   1.000
_cell.angle_alpha   90.00
_cell.angle_beta   90.00
_cell.angle_gamma   90.00
#
_symmetry.space_group_name_H-M   'P 1'
#
loop_
_entity.id
_entity.type
_entity.pdbx_description
1 polymer ?
#
loop_
_entity_poly.entity_id
_entity_poly.type
_entity_poly.pdbx_seq_one_letter_code
_entity_poly.pdbx_strand_id
1 'polypeptide(L)'
;MVVDQNFLKVRKFFISIFLFLVSINVSFAENLIFKKIVDLNDPWGSTFINNNELLITEKSGKIKLINLNSKKISEVNHNLNYLEHGQGGLLDILFKDNFVYISYSENRGNWKSSTSIAKAKFDKIKLNFENIFQAEPPIDSGYHFGSRLVIKDNYLFASAGERGQGMIAQDPTNHPGSIIRIHLDGSIPNDNPKFKGNPNWLPEIYQIGIRNPQGLSLSPFDGKIYMSNHGAKGGDWFGEVKKGENYGWKILGWGGKNYTGTKIGPKWKPGFTKAIQYWVPSIATSAITIYKGDEFKEWNSHALITLSLIHISEPTRPRLISYAV
;
A
#
# COMPACT_ATOMS: atom_id res chain seq x y z
N MET A 1 45.94 38.61 40.88
CA MET A 1 45.95 37.38 40.10
C MET A 1 44.82 37.52 39.06
N VAL A 2 45.17 37.97 37.86
CA VAL A 2 44.22 38.23 36.77
C VAL A 2 43.98 36.88 36.05
N VAL A 3 42.80 36.29 36.18
CA VAL A 3 42.44 35.08 35.45
C VAL A 3 42.08 35.49 34.05
N ASP A 4 42.83 35.00 33.08
CA ASP A 4 42.65 35.29 31.64
C ASP A 4 41.25 34.83 31.20
N GLN A 5 40.39 35.79 30.85
CA GLN A 5 39.03 35.51 30.40
C GLN A 5 38.99 34.72 29.07
N ASN A 6 40.05 34.70 28.30
CA ASN A 6 40.15 33.92 27.07
C ASN A 6 40.26 32.42 27.34
N PHE A 7 40.92 32.04 28.45
CA PHE A 7 41.04 30.63 28.83
C PHE A 7 39.69 30.02 29.27
N LEU A 8 38.84 30.83 29.89
CA LEU A 8 37.47 30.42 30.24
C LEU A 8 36.53 30.27 29.02
N LYS A 9 36.70 31.09 28.00
CA LYS A 9 35.92 30.99 26.74
C LYS A 9 36.30 29.74 25.96
N VAL A 10 37.59 29.44 25.85
CA VAL A 10 38.06 28.23 25.14
C VAL A 10 37.60 26.96 25.86
N ARG A 11 37.66 26.96 27.19
CA ARG A 11 37.20 25.81 28.02
C ARG A 11 35.69 25.57 27.86
N LYS A 12 34.86 26.62 27.81
CA LYS A 12 33.41 26.52 27.56
C LYS A 12 33.12 26.03 26.16
N PHE A 13 33.90 26.45 25.17
CA PHE A 13 33.76 26.00 23.78
C PHE A 13 34.08 24.51 23.63
N PHE A 14 35.13 24.02 24.22
CA PHE A 14 35.47 22.60 24.21
C PHE A 14 34.49 21.73 25.01
N ILE A 15 33.94 22.20 26.12
CA ILE A 15 32.87 21.50 26.85
C ILE A 15 31.59 21.44 26.03
N SER A 16 31.23 22.50 25.30
CA SER A 16 30.06 22.50 24.41
C SER A 16 30.22 21.55 23.23
N ILE A 17 31.42 21.46 22.62
CA ILE A 17 31.72 20.49 21.56
C ILE A 17 31.69 19.06 22.08
N PHE A 18 32.23 18.82 23.30
CA PHE A 18 32.20 17.51 23.90
C PHE A 18 30.78 17.05 24.24
N LEU A 19 29.93 17.94 24.76
CA LEU A 19 28.51 17.67 25.00
C LEU A 19 27.72 17.44 23.71
N PHE A 20 28.08 18.10 22.60
CA PHE A 20 27.46 17.88 21.29
C PHE A 20 27.89 16.54 20.65
N LEU A 21 29.14 16.10 20.89
CA LEU A 21 29.63 14.80 20.43
C LEU A 21 29.06 13.60 21.21
N VAL A 22 28.66 13.80 22.48
CA VAL A 22 28.04 12.74 23.29
C VAL A 22 26.56 12.52 22.97
N SER A 23 25.92 13.46 22.23
CA SER A 23 24.53 13.30 21.77
C SER A 23 24.40 12.63 20.39
N ILE A 24 25.47 12.04 19.84
CA ILE A 24 25.35 11.14 18.72
C ILE A 24 24.70 9.86 19.26
N ASN A 25 23.39 9.78 19.14
CA ASN A 25 22.69 8.51 19.28
C ASN A 25 23.27 7.57 18.21
N VAL A 26 24.19 6.72 18.60
CA VAL A 26 24.61 5.58 17.78
C VAL A 26 23.38 4.68 17.73
N SER A 27 22.57 4.86 16.71
CA SER A 27 21.55 3.90 16.36
C SER A 27 22.29 2.62 15.97
N PHE A 28 22.37 1.67 16.88
CA PHE A 28 22.79 0.33 16.54
C PHE A 28 21.71 -0.19 15.57
N ALA A 29 22.06 -0.33 14.30
CA ALA A 29 21.23 -1.04 13.36
C ALA A 29 21.15 -2.49 13.89
N GLU A 30 19.97 -2.87 14.40
CA GLU A 30 19.74 -4.28 14.74
C GLU A 30 20.02 -5.12 13.49
N ASN A 31 20.83 -6.17 13.67
CA ASN A 31 21.12 -7.11 12.60
C ASN A 31 19.87 -7.96 12.36
N LEU A 32 19.03 -7.53 11.42
CA LEU A 32 17.88 -8.30 10.98
C LEU A 32 18.37 -9.58 10.28
N ILE A 33 17.96 -10.72 10.80
CA ILE A 33 18.24 -12.01 10.22
C ILE A 33 17.02 -12.45 9.40
N PHE A 34 17.15 -12.47 8.07
CA PHE A 34 16.12 -13.00 7.19
C PHE A 34 16.29 -14.51 7.00
N LYS A 35 15.25 -15.27 7.35
CA LYS A 35 15.21 -16.71 7.19
C LYS A 35 14.28 -17.07 6.01
N LYS A 36 14.84 -17.67 4.97
CA LYS A 36 14.03 -18.18 3.87
C LYS A 36 13.15 -19.34 4.36
N ILE A 37 11.85 -19.25 4.09
CA ILE A 37 10.87 -20.29 4.43
C ILE A 37 10.65 -21.20 3.23
N VAL A 38 10.23 -20.62 2.09
CA VAL A 38 9.93 -21.33 0.84
C VAL A 38 10.30 -20.46 -0.36
N ASP A 39 10.34 -21.07 -1.55
CA ASP A 39 10.41 -20.37 -2.84
C ASP A 39 9.01 -20.23 -3.44
N LEU A 40 8.72 -19.08 -4.04
CA LEU A 40 7.47 -18.75 -4.71
C LEU A 40 7.75 -18.00 -6.00
N ASN A 41 6.81 -18.06 -6.95
CA ASN A 41 6.89 -17.35 -8.22
C ASN A 41 5.99 -16.11 -8.18
N ASP A 42 6.59 -14.92 -8.26
CA ASP A 42 5.88 -13.63 -8.25
C ASP A 42 4.79 -13.50 -7.17
N PRO A 43 5.12 -13.75 -5.87
CA PRO A 43 4.15 -13.62 -4.79
C PRO A 43 3.69 -12.18 -4.66
N TRP A 44 2.36 -11.97 -4.52
CA TRP A 44 1.81 -10.64 -4.49
C TRP A 44 1.15 -10.28 -3.15
N GLY A 45 0.16 -11.02 -2.72
CA GLY A 45 -0.56 -10.84 -1.46
C GLY A 45 -0.45 -12.05 -0.56
N SER A 46 -0.59 -11.84 0.74
CA SER A 46 -0.56 -12.94 1.71
C SER A 46 -1.43 -12.66 2.92
N THR A 47 -2.01 -13.71 3.49
CA THR A 47 -2.81 -13.63 4.72
C THR A 47 -2.65 -14.88 5.56
N PHE A 48 -2.53 -14.72 6.87
CA PHE A 48 -2.56 -15.83 7.80
C PHE A 48 -3.98 -16.38 7.95
N ILE A 49 -4.12 -17.71 7.89
CA ILE A 49 -5.36 -18.41 8.25
C ILE A 49 -5.36 -18.72 9.75
N ASN A 50 -4.19 -19.10 10.24
CA ASN A 50 -3.88 -19.32 11.64
C ASN A 50 -2.36 -19.16 11.85
N ASN A 51 -1.87 -19.40 13.05
CA ASN A 51 -0.45 -19.19 13.39
C ASN A 51 0.55 -20.03 12.56
N ASN A 52 0.09 -21.09 11.87
CA ASN A 52 0.95 -22.04 11.13
C ASN A 52 0.65 -22.10 9.64
N GLU A 53 -0.41 -21.48 9.16
CA GLU A 53 -0.82 -21.59 7.75
C GLU A 53 -1.00 -20.20 7.14
N LEU A 54 -0.42 -20.02 5.97
CA LEU A 54 -0.42 -18.79 5.20
C LEU A 54 -0.97 -19.05 3.80
N LEU A 55 -1.97 -18.26 3.37
CA LEU A 55 -2.38 -18.18 1.96
C LEU A 55 -1.56 -17.10 1.27
N ILE A 56 -1.11 -17.40 0.05
CA ILE A 56 -0.37 -16.47 -0.79
C ILE A 56 -0.94 -16.52 -2.22
N THR A 57 -1.10 -15.36 -2.83
CA THR A 57 -1.37 -15.24 -4.27
C THR A 57 -0.06 -15.13 -5.02
N GLU A 58 0.06 -15.84 -6.13
CA GLU A 58 1.04 -15.59 -7.17
C GLU A 58 0.36 -14.84 -8.31
N LYS A 59 0.95 -13.77 -8.79
CA LYS A 59 0.38 -12.91 -9.85
C LYS A 59 -0.07 -13.70 -11.08
N SER A 60 0.66 -14.76 -11.41
CA SER A 60 0.39 -15.68 -12.52
C SER A 60 -0.91 -16.51 -12.39
N GLY A 61 -1.69 -16.32 -11.32
CA GLY A 61 -2.98 -16.97 -11.16
C GLY A 61 -2.98 -18.17 -10.24
N LYS A 62 -2.03 -18.31 -9.34
CA LYS A 62 -2.02 -19.41 -8.37
C LYS A 62 -2.30 -18.90 -6.96
N ILE A 63 -3.02 -19.72 -6.20
CA ILE A 63 -3.19 -19.53 -4.74
C ILE A 63 -2.45 -20.67 -4.05
N LYS A 64 -1.50 -20.33 -3.20
CA LYS A 64 -0.68 -21.30 -2.46
C LYS A 64 -1.07 -21.28 -0.99
N LEU A 65 -1.25 -22.45 -0.41
CA LEU A 65 -1.36 -22.66 1.03
C LEU A 65 -0.04 -23.22 1.54
N ILE A 66 0.59 -22.51 2.45
CA ILE A 66 1.88 -22.85 3.03
C ILE A 66 1.70 -23.21 4.50
N ASN A 67 2.16 -24.38 4.89
CA ASN A 67 2.31 -24.72 6.29
C ASN A 67 3.74 -24.31 6.73
N LEU A 68 3.83 -23.39 7.66
CA LEU A 68 5.10 -22.77 8.08
C LEU A 68 6.01 -23.74 8.84
N ASN A 69 5.43 -24.70 9.58
CA ASN A 69 6.21 -25.68 10.35
C ASN A 69 6.85 -26.73 9.44
N SER A 70 6.04 -27.35 8.58
CA SER A 70 6.50 -28.41 7.68
C SER A 70 7.08 -27.89 6.38
N LYS A 71 6.92 -26.59 6.08
CA LYS A 71 7.26 -25.94 4.81
C LYS A 71 6.58 -26.55 3.59
N LYS A 72 5.51 -27.33 3.82
CA LYS A 72 4.72 -27.91 2.75
C LYS A 72 3.91 -26.82 2.03
N ILE A 73 4.00 -26.81 0.71
CA ILE A 73 3.20 -25.95 -0.18
C ILE A 73 2.16 -26.84 -0.84
N SER A 74 0.91 -26.39 -0.86
CA SER A 74 -0.17 -26.96 -1.65
C SER A 74 -0.85 -25.86 -2.46
N GLU A 75 -1.32 -26.20 -3.65
CA GLU A 75 -2.08 -25.29 -4.50
C GLU A 75 -3.56 -25.41 -4.16
N VAL A 76 -4.23 -24.25 -4.07
CA VAL A 76 -5.68 -24.15 -3.85
C VAL A 76 -6.31 -23.71 -5.17
N ASN A 77 -7.16 -24.57 -5.74
CA ASN A 77 -7.85 -24.28 -6.99
C ASN A 77 -8.86 -23.13 -6.84
N HIS A 78 -9.17 -22.43 -7.92
CA HIS A 78 -10.17 -21.36 -7.92
C HIS A 78 -10.83 -21.19 -9.29
N ASN A 79 -11.92 -20.42 -9.33
CA ASN A 79 -12.75 -20.16 -10.52
C ASN A 79 -12.63 -18.72 -11.07
N LEU A 80 -11.65 -17.93 -10.61
CA LEU A 80 -11.51 -16.54 -11.03
C LEU A 80 -11.15 -16.42 -12.52
N ASN A 81 -11.87 -15.56 -13.24
CA ASN A 81 -11.54 -15.17 -14.61
C ASN A 81 -10.64 -13.93 -14.59
N TYR A 82 -9.34 -14.13 -14.46
CA TYR A 82 -8.35 -13.04 -14.35
C TYR A 82 -7.62 -12.82 -15.68
N LEU A 83 -7.03 -11.64 -15.83
CA LEU A 83 -6.14 -11.28 -16.93
C LEU A 83 -4.75 -10.98 -16.37
N GLU A 84 -3.78 -11.86 -16.64
CA GLU A 84 -2.37 -11.56 -16.37
C GLU A 84 -1.84 -10.64 -17.48
N HIS A 85 -1.72 -9.35 -17.17
CA HIS A 85 -1.18 -8.36 -18.10
C HIS A 85 -0.46 -7.24 -17.32
N GLY A 86 0.84 -7.10 -17.56
CA GLY A 86 1.68 -6.12 -16.88
C GLY A 86 1.71 -6.33 -15.36
N GLN A 87 1.15 -5.40 -14.60
CA GLN A 87 1.04 -5.48 -13.14
C GLN A 87 -0.19 -6.26 -12.68
N GLY A 88 -1.08 -6.67 -13.59
CA GLY A 88 -2.31 -7.40 -13.28
C GLY A 88 -2.10 -8.90 -13.14
N GLY A 89 -3.07 -9.57 -12.53
CA GLY A 89 -3.12 -10.99 -12.21
C GLY A 89 -3.95 -11.24 -10.95
N LEU A 90 -3.64 -12.26 -10.16
CA LEU A 90 -4.11 -12.32 -8.77
C LEU A 90 -3.28 -11.36 -7.92
N LEU A 91 -3.95 -10.61 -7.05
CA LEU A 91 -3.35 -9.51 -6.32
C LEU A 91 -3.46 -9.75 -4.81
N ASP A 92 -4.15 -8.91 -4.05
CA ASP A 92 -4.19 -9.07 -2.61
C ASP A 92 -5.18 -10.11 -2.12
N ILE A 93 -4.92 -10.68 -0.96
CA ILE A 93 -5.74 -11.73 -0.35
C ILE A 93 -5.87 -11.50 1.15
N LEU A 94 -7.10 -11.61 1.68
CA LEU A 94 -7.39 -11.52 3.11
C LEU A 94 -8.22 -12.73 3.56
N PHE A 95 -7.96 -13.18 4.78
CA PHE A 95 -8.79 -14.18 5.46
C PHE A 95 -9.48 -13.54 6.66
N LYS A 96 -10.79 -13.70 6.74
CA LYS A 96 -11.60 -13.18 7.86
C LYS A 96 -12.85 -14.06 8.05
N ASP A 97 -13.07 -14.50 9.29
CA ASP A 97 -14.31 -15.21 9.70
C ASP A 97 -14.68 -16.38 8.77
N ASN A 98 -13.68 -17.21 8.43
CA ASN A 98 -13.82 -18.36 7.52
C ASN A 98 -14.17 -17.98 6.05
N PHE A 99 -13.93 -16.73 5.65
CA PHE A 99 -14.01 -16.29 4.26
C PHE A 99 -12.67 -15.78 3.77
N VAL A 100 -12.44 -15.98 2.48
CA VAL A 100 -11.30 -15.43 1.74
C VAL A 100 -11.83 -14.32 0.84
N TYR A 101 -11.21 -13.16 0.92
CA TYR A 101 -11.42 -12.03 0.03
C TYR A 101 -10.18 -11.87 -0.82
N ILE A 102 -10.36 -11.68 -2.12
CA ILE A 102 -9.26 -11.52 -3.06
C ILE A 102 -9.53 -10.33 -3.98
N SER A 103 -8.50 -9.55 -4.24
CA SER A 103 -8.52 -8.60 -5.35
C SER A 103 -7.74 -9.18 -6.53
N TYR A 104 -8.18 -8.86 -7.74
CA TYR A 104 -7.56 -9.37 -8.94
C TYR A 104 -7.87 -8.48 -10.15
N SER A 105 -7.08 -8.59 -11.21
CA SER A 105 -7.39 -7.97 -12.49
C SER A 105 -8.38 -8.86 -13.24
N GLU A 106 -9.67 -8.55 -13.12
CA GLU A 106 -10.71 -9.30 -13.81
C GLU A 106 -10.64 -9.11 -15.33
N ASN A 107 -10.69 -10.21 -16.06
CA ASN A 107 -10.75 -10.19 -17.51
C ASN A 107 -12.15 -9.74 -17.97
N ARG A 108 -12.22 -8.57 -18.62
CA ARG A 108 -13.45 -7.97 -19.12
C ARG A 108 -13.56 -8.07 -20.66
N GLY A 109 -12.74 -8.93 -21.28
CA GLY A 109 -12.66 -9.11 -22.73
C GLY A 109 -11.86 -8.01 -23.44
N ASN A 110 -11.41 -8.30 -24.66
CA ASN A 110 -10.69 -7.35 -25.53
C ASN A 110 -9.49 -6.67 -24.84
N TRP A 111 -8.70 -7.42 -24.09
CA TRP A 111 -7.55 -6.94 -23.29
C TRP A 111 -7.89 -5.93 -22.20
N LYS A 112 -9.18 -5.65 -21.99
CA LYS A 112 -9.63 -4.79 -20.88
C LYS A 112 -9.71 -5.58 -19.59
N SER A 113 -9.36 -4.92 -18.50
CA SER A 113 -9.45 -5.46 -17.15
C SER A 113 -9.89 -4.40 -16.14
N SER A 114 -10.50 -4.87 -15.06
CA SER A 114 -10.88 -4.06 -13.91
C SER A 114 -10.20 -4.57 -12.66
N THR A 115 -9.96 -3.70 -11.68
CA THR A 115 -9.72 -4.12 -10.30
C THR A 115 -11.04 -4.65 -9.75
N SER A 116 -11.12 -5.94 -9.47
CA SER A 116 -12.32 -6.58 -8.93
C SER A 116 -12.02 -7.26 -7.62
N ILE A 117 -13.04 -7.45 -6.80
CA ILE A 117 -12.96 -8.09 -5.49
C ILE A 117 -13.95 -9.24 -5.48
N ALA A 118 -13.46 -10.41 -5.09
CA ALA A 118 -14.28 -11.59 -4.93
C ALA A 118 -14.15 -12.19 -3.53
N LYS A 119 -15.16 -12.92 -3.11
CA LYS A 119 -15.29 -13.57 -1.81
C LYS A 119 -15.59 -15.05 -2.00
N ALA A 120 -14.95 -15.90 -1.21
CA ALA A 120 -15.25 -17.34 -1.14
C ALA A 120 -15.30 -17.81 0.31
N LYS A 121 -16.13 -18.82 0.61
CA LYS A 121 -15.97 -19.56 1.86
C LYS A 121 -14.64 -20.33 1.80
N PHE A 122 -13.90 -20.30 2.89
CA PHE A 122 -12.59 -20.94 2.94
C PHE A 122 -12.68 -22.46 2.79
N ASP A 123 -11.89 -23.00 1.88
CA ASP A 123 -11.61 -24.40 1.69
C ASP A 123 -10.14 -24.57 1.26
N LYS A 124 -9.46 -25.60 1.76
CA LYS A 124 -8.02 -25.83 1.49
C LYS A 124 -7.74 -26.42 0.10
N ILE A 125 -8.77 -26.89 -0.60
CA ILE A 125 -8.65 -27.58 -1.89
C ILE A 125 -9.13 -26.65 -3.01
N LYS A 126 -10.30 -25.99 -2.82
CA LYS A 126 -10.93 -25.19 -3.86
C LYS A 126 -11.70 -24.01 -3.27
N LEU A 127 -11.40 -22.82 -3.74
CA LEU A 127 -12.12 -21.59 -3.44
C LEU A 127 -13.06 -21.25 -4.60
N ASN A 128 -14.37 -21.31 -4.35
CA ASN A 128 -15.39 -20.89 -5.30
C ASN A 128 -15.73 -19.42 -5.02
N PHE A 129 -15.11 -18.53 -5.76
CA PHE A 129 -15.26 -17.08 -5.60
C PHE A 129 -16.51 -16.56 -6.31
N GLU A 130 -17.17 -15.60 -5.67
CA GLU A 130 -18.22 -14.76 -6.22
C GLU A 130 -17.76 -13.30 -6.15
N ASN A 131 -17.95 -12.54 -7.24
CA ASN A 131 -17.62 -11.12 -7.24
C ASN A 131 -18.55 -10.35 -6.31
N ILE A 132 -17.95 -9.53 -5.46
CA ILE A 132 -18.65 -8.58 -4.58
C ILE A 132 -18.41 -7.13 -4.99
N PHE A 133 -17.44 -6.86 -5.87
CA PHE A 133 -17.16 -5.55 -6.43
C PHE A 133 -16.42 -5.69 -7.77
N GLN A 134 -16.75 -4.82 -8.71
CA GLN A 134 -16.09 -4.68 -10.01
C GLN A 134 -15.88 -3.19 -10.30
N ALA A 135 -14.63 -2.77 -10.50
CA ALA A 135 -14.34 -1.39 -10.84
C ALA A 135 -14.78 -1.06 -12.28
N GLU A 136 -15.38 0.09 -12.44
CA GLU A 136 -15.79 0.65 -13.75
C GLU A 136 -15.07 1.98 -14.01
N PRO A 137 -14.73 2.25 -15.28
CA PRO A 137 -14.79 1.38 -16.46
C PRO A 137 -13.64 0.36 -16.49
N PRO A 138 -13.80 -0.76 -17.23
CA PRO A 138 -12.68 -1.64 -17.55
C PRO A 138 -11.75 -0.94 -18.55
N ILE A 139 -10.44 -1.07 -18.35
CA ILE A 139 -9.41 -0.34 -19.10
C ILE A 139 -8.42 -1.32 -19.72
N ASP A 140 -8.08 -1.09 -21.00
CA ASP A 140 -6.96 -1.76 -21.67
C ASP A 140 -5.64 -1.12 -21.20
N SER A 141 -5.13 -1.64 -20.10
CA SER A 141 -3.86 -1.22 -19.51
C SER A 141 -3.34 -2.25 -18.52
N GLY A 142 -2.06 -2.54 -18.61
CA GLY A 142 -1.33 -3.36 -17.64
C GLY A 142 -0.79 -2.61 -16.43
N TYR A 143 -1.17 -1.32 -16.22
CA TYR A 143 -0.59 -0.49 -15.17
C TYR A 143 -1.55 -0.19 -14.03
N HIS A 144 -0.99 0.08 -12.85
CA HIS A 144 -1.58 0.77 -11.72
C HIS A 144 -2.93 0.18 -11.27
N PHE A 145 -2.95 -1.08 -10.85
CA PHE A 145 -4.15 -1.73 -10.32
C PHE A 145 -4.46 -1.30 -8.87
N GLY A 146 -3.44 -0.88 -8.10
CA GLY A 146 -3.57 -0.69 -6.67
C GLY A 146 -3.86 -2.01 -5.97
N SER A 147 -5.16 -2.31 -5.74
CA SER A 147 -5.72 -3.61 -5.36
C SER A 147 -5.43 -4.09 -3.93
N ARG A 148 -4.85 -3.26 -3.05
CA ARG A 148 -4.70 -3.62 -1.64
C ARG A 148 -6.04 -3.62 -0.92
N LEU A 149 -6.19 -4.59 -0.02
CA LEU A 149 -7.39 -4.82 0.77
C LEU A 149 -7.09 -4.59 2.25
N VAL A 150 -8.05 -4.00 2.96
CA VAL A 150 -8.04 -3.96 4.42
C VAL A 150 -9.46 -4.06 4.95
N ILE A 151 -9.66 -4.83 6.03
CA ILE A 151 -10.95 -4.91 6.72
C ILE A 151 -10.85 -4.10 8.01
N LYS A 152 -11.78 -3.15 8.15
CA LYS A 152 -11.99 -2.40 9.39
C LYS A 152 -13.45 -2.51 9.78
N ASP A 153 -13.70 -2.96 11.01
CA ASP A 153 -15.05 -3.26 11.48
C ASP A 153 -15.74 -4.25 10.52
N ASN A 154 -16.90 -3.93 9.98
CA ASN A 154 -17.62 -4.73 9.00
C ASN A 154 -17.50 -4.18 7.58
N TYR A 155 -16.46 -3.39 7.31
CA TYR A 155 -16.23 -2.79 6.00
C TYR A 155 -14.93 -3.31 5.37
N LEU A 156 -15.01 -3.57 4.08
CA LEU A 156 -13.86 -3.82 3.23
C LEU A 156 -13.46 -2.53 2.53
N PHE A 157 -12.22 -2.11 2.74
CA PHE A 157 -11.59 -1.03 2.00
C PHE A 157 -10.65 -1.63 0.96
N ALA A 158 -10.73 -1.13 -0.26
CA ALA A 158 -9.88 -1.56 -1.35
C ALA A 158 -9.31 -0.36 -2.11
N SER A 159 -8.09 -0.49 -2.57
CA SER A 159 -7.48 0.53 -3.42
C SER A 159 -7.64 0.18 -4.89
N ALA A 160 -8.06 1.15 -5.71
CA ALA A 160 -8.09 1.06 -7.17
C ALA A 160 -7.13 2.08 -7.76
N GLY A 161 -6.10 1.62 -8.44
CA GLY A 161 -5.14 2.50 -9.13
C GLY A 161 -5.74 3.13 -10.40
N GLU A 162 -5.14 4.21 -10.88
CA GLU A 162 -5.66 5.02 -11.99
C GLU A 162 -5.39 4.41 -13.38
N ARG A 163 -4.83 3.22 -13.44
CA ARG A 163 -4.67 2.40 -14.65
C ARG A 163 -3.90 3.09 -15.79
N GLY A 164 -2.98 4.03 -15.46
CA GLY A 164 -2.24 4.81 -16.44
C GLY A 164 -3.01 5.99 -17.05
N GLN A 165 -4.26 6.22 -16.64
CA GLN A 165 -5.14 7.26 -17.22
C GLN A 165 -5.02 8.63 -16.53
N GLY A 166 -4.17 8.74 -15.51
CA GLY A 166 -3.83 10.02 -14.86
C GLY A 166 -5.01 10.77 -14.30
N MET A 167 -5.64 11.64 -15.08
CA MET A 167 -6.72 12.53 -14.62
C MET A 167 -8.02 11.80 -14.27
N ILE A 168 -8.21 10.55 -14.64
CA ILE A 168 -9.37 9.73 -14.23
C ILE A 168 -9.50 9.68 -12.70
N ALA A 169 -8.38 9.79 -11.97
CA ALA A 169 -8.34 9.83 -10.52
C ALA A 169 -9.03 11.04 -9.90
N GLN A 170 -9.38 12.07 -10.69
CA GLN A 170 -10.10 13.26 -10.24
C GLN A 170 -11.60 13.19 -10.53
N ASP A 171 -12.04 12.14 -11.20
CA ASP A 171 -13.44 11.99 -11.62
C ASP A 171 -14.12 10.89 -10.79
N PRO A 172 -14.99 11.25 -9.82
CA PRO A 172 -15.68 10.29 -8.98
C PRO A 172 -16.80 9.52 -9.68
N THR A 173 -17.00 9.69 -10.99
CA THR A 173 -17.86 8.83 -11.82
C THR A 173 -17.14 7.57 -12.30
N ASN A 174 -15.88 7.38 -11.90
CA ASN A 174 -15.03 6.26 -12.23
C ASN A 174 -14.37 5.72 -10.95
N HIS A 175 -14.20 4.41 -10.83
CA HIS A 175 -13.48 3.81 -9.70
C HIS A 175 -11.94 3.94 -9.77
N PRO A 176 -11.29 3.91 -10.96
CA PRO A 176 -9.84 4.06 -11.03
C PRO A 176 -9.31 5.34 -10.37
N GLY A 177 -8.27 5.20 -9.53
CA GLY A 177 -7.67 6.31 -8.79
C GLY A 177 -8.35 6.63 -7.46
N SER A 178 -9.03 5.65 -6.85
CA SER A 178 -9.80 5.84 -5.62
C SER A 178 -9.55 4.75 -4.56
N ILE A 179 -10.03 5.02 -3.35
CA ILE A 179 -10.29 4.02 -2.32
C ILE A 179 -11.78 3.71 -2.34
N ILE A 180 -12.09 2.43 -2.41
CA ILE A 180 -13.43 1.86 -2.35
C ILE A 180 -13.73 1.46 -0.92
N ARG A 181 -14.98 1.65 -0.46
CA ARG A 181 -15.49 1.11 0.81
C ARG A 181 -16.84 0.45 0.58
N ILE A 182 -16.92 -0.82 0.88
CA ILE A 182 -18.14 -1.65 0.78
C ILE A 182 -18.32 -2.48 2.06
N HIS A 183 -19.49 -3.03 2.28
CA HIS A 183 -19.68 -4.08 3.27
C HIS A 183 -19.02 -5.39 2.82
N LEU A 184 -18.85 -6.36 3.75
CA LEU A 184 -18.22 -7.65 3.47
C LEU A 184 -19.06 -8.57 2.54
N ASP A 185 -20.28 -8.18 2.23
CA ASP A 185 -21.17 -8.83 1.25
C ASP A 185 -21.24 -8.09 -0.10
N GLY A 186 -20.51 -6.96 -0.23
CA GLY A 186 -20.50 -6.12 -1.41
C GLY A 186 -21.53 -5.01 -1.41
N SER A 187 -22.45 -4.96 -0.46
CA SER A 187 -23.44 -3.88 -0.35
C SER A 187 -22.76 -2.54 0.01
N ILE A 188 -23.41 -1.45 -0.40
CA ILE A 188 -22.86 -0.10 -0.29
C ILE A 188 -23.23 0.54 1.05
N PRO A 189 -22.26 1.03 1.83
CA PRO A 189 -22.53 1.76 3.07
C PRO A 189 -23.27 3.07 2.82
N ASN A 190 -24.38 3.30 3.51
CA ASN A 190 -25.20 4.52 3.36
C ASN A 190 -24.46 5.81 3.74
N ASP A 191 -23.44 5.69 4.56
CA ASP A 191 -22.62 6.81 5.04
C ASP A 191 -21.35 7.06 4.24
N ASN A 192 -21.17 6.43 3.06
CA ASN A 192 -20.10 6.78 2.14
C ASN A 192 -20.20 8.26 1.73
N PRO A 193 -19.08 8.92 1.44
CA PRO A 193 -19.07 10.34 1.12
C PRO A 193 -19.83 10.65 -0.17
N LYS A 194 -20.34 11.88 -0.24
CA LYS A 194 -20.95 12.43 -1.46
C LYS A 194 -20.00 13.46 -2.03
N PHE A 195 -19.57 13.30 -3.27
CA PHE A 195 -18.68 14.24 -3.94
C PHE A 195 -19.52 15.38 -4.53
N LYS A 196 -19.67 16.47 -3.76
CA LYS A 196 -20.44 17.66 -4.15
C LYS A 196 -19.95 18.22 -5.50
N GLY A 197 -20.88 18.62 -6.34
CA GLY A 197 -20.60 19.14 -7.67
C GLY A 197 -20.54 18.07 -8.78
N ASN A 198 -20.62 16.78 -8.41
CA ASN A 198 -20.76 15.70 -9.35
C ASN A 198 -21.93 14.78 -8.94
N PRO A 199 -23.13 14.95 -9.51
CA PRO A 199 -24.32 14.17 -9.12
C PRO A 199 -24.22 12.68 -9.45
N ASN A 200 -23.31 12.30 -10.36
CA ASN A 200 -23.15 10.94 -10.86
C ASN A 200 -21.96 10.22 -10.23
N TRP A 201 -21.49 10.65 -9.01
CA TRP A 201 -20.42 9.92 -8.33
C TRP A 201 -20.84 8.48 -8.02
N LEU A 202 -19.85 7.57 -8.05
CA LEU A 202 -20.07 6.17 -7.71
C LEU A 202 -20.13 6.01 -6.17
N PRO A 203 -21.17 5.37 -5.63
CA PRO A 203 -21.43 5.39 -4.19
C PRO A 203 -20.46 4.50 -3.37
N GLU A 204 -19.68 3.65 -4.01
CA GLU A 204 -18.63 2.83 -3.39
C GLU A 204 -17.36 3.64 -3.07
N ILE A 205 -17.19 4.80 -3.71
CA ILE A 205 -15.98 5.61 -3.58
C ILE A 205 -15.92 6.25 -2.19
N TYR A 206 -14.81 6.04 -1.51
CA TYR A 206 -14.52 6.61 -0.19
C TYR A 206 -13.54 7.80 -0.26
N GLN A 207 -12.58 7.76 -1.17
CA GLN A 207 -11.54 8.78 -1.38
C GLN A 207 -11.02 8.73 -2.80
N ILE A 208 -10.62 9.87 -3.36
CA ILE A 208 -10.14 10.00 -4.75
C ILE A 208 -8.73 10.61 -4.82
N GLY A 209 -8.21 10.75 -6.04
CA GLY A 209 -6.99 11.47 -6.32
C GLY A 209 -5.72 10.66 -6.06
N ILE A 210 -5.76 9.35 -6.30
CA ILE A 210 -4.68 8.42 -6.00
C ILE A 210 -4.13 7.84 -7.30
N ARG A 211 -2.80 7.61 -7.36
CA ARG A 211 -2.18 7.04 -8.55
C ARG A 211 -2.17 5.52 -8.54
N ASN A 212 -1.36 4.95 -7.69
CA ASN A 212 -1.17 3.49 -7.58
C ASN A 212 -0.86 3.12 -6.13
N PRO A 213 -1.88 2.98 -5.29
CA PRO A 213 -1.71 2.66 -3.88
C PRO A 213 -1.34 1.19 -3.73
N GLN A 214 -0.08 0.92 -3.39
CA GLN A 214 0.52 -0.42 -3.29
C GLN A 214 0.49 -0.98 -1.87
N GLY A 215 0.06 -0.20 -0.89
CA GLY A 215 -0.08 -0.65 0.49
C GLY A 215 -1.29 -0.02 1.18
N LEU A 216 -2.05 -0.82 1.91
CA LEU A 216 -3.04 -0.40 2.90
C LEU A 216 -2.80 -1.15 4.20
N SER A 217 -2.90 -0.47 5.34
CA SER A 217 -2.78 -1.08 6.67
C SER A 217 -3.70 -0.40 7.66
N LEU A 218 -4.41 -1.21 8.45
CA LEU A 218 -5.13 -0.73 9.63
C LEU A 218 -4.15 -0.61 10.79
N SER A 219 -4.07 0.57 11.38
CA SER A 219 -3.26 0.80 12.56
C SER A 219 -3.93 0.23 13.80
N PRO A 220 -3.27 -0.66 14.55
CA PRO A 220 -3.80 -1.24 15.78
C PRO A 220 -3.71 -0.27 16.98
N PHE A 221 -3.19 0.95 16.79
CA PHE A 221 -3.02 1.95 17.84
C PHE A 221 -4.10 3.02 17.83
N ASP A 222 -4.44 3.54 16.65
CA ASP A 222 -5.41 4.63 16.49
C ASP A 222 -6.62 4.25 15.64
N GLY A 223 -6.65 3.03 15.10
CA GLY A 223 -7.74 2.51 14.28
C GLY A 223 -7.90 3.18 12.92
N LYS A 224 -6.90 3.93 12.47
CA LYS A 224 -6.90 4.56 11.15
C LYS A 224 -6.33 3.63 10.08
N ILE A 225 -6.74 3.85 8.84
CA ILE A 225 -6.16 3.16 7.70
C ILE A 225 -5.11 4.07 7.07
N TYR A 226 -3.91 3.54 6.88
CA TYR A 226 -2.82 4.21 6.20
C TYR A 226 -2.54 3.56 4.86
N MET A 227 -2.02 4.35 3.91
CA MET A 227 -1.64 3.86 2.60
C MET A 227 -0.28 4.39 2.16
N SER A 228 0.42 3.56 1.37
CA SER A 228 1.56 3.95 0.58
C SER A 228 1.15 4.02 -0.90
N ASN A 229 1.51 5.10 -1.56
CA ASN A 229 1.18 5.32 -2.96
C ASN A 229 2.43 5.51 -3.81
N HIS A 230 2.49 4.74 -4.89
CA HIS A 230 3.60 4.81 -5.84
C HIS A 230 3.43 6.00 -6.78
N GLY A 231 4.38 6.93 -6.74
CA GLY A 231 4.46 8.09 -7.65
C GLY A 231 4.96 7.72 -9.04
N ALA A 232 5.38 8.75 -9.80
CA ALA A 232 6.03 8.57 -11.08
C ALA A 232 7.58 8.54 -10.90
N LYS A 233 8.33 9.37 -11.61
CA LYS A 233 9.78 9.56 -11.35
C LYS A 233 9.98 10.48 -10.15
N GLY A 234 9.56 10.02 -8.96
CA GLY A 234 9.44 10.77 -7.71
C GLY A 234 7.97 11.01 -7.31
N GLY A 235 7.78 11.44 -6.06
CA GLY A 235 6.46 11.73 -5.53
C GLY A 235 5.70 10.50 -5.04
N ASP A 236 6.41 9.43 -4.65
CA ASP A 236 5.85 8.41 -3.78
C ASP A 236 5.47 9.06 -2.46
N TRP A 237 4.41 8.59 -1.83
CA TRP A 237 3.99 9.16 -0.56
C TRP A 237 3.29 8.15 0.34
N PHE A 238 3.26 8.50 1.62
CA PHE A 238 2.57 7.83 2.70
C PHE A 238 1.54 8.79 3.31
N GLY A 239 0.33 8.29 3.56
CA GLY A 239 -0.76 9.10 4.11
C GLY A 239 -1.91 8.29 4.66
N GLU A 240 -2.88 8.99 5.27
CA GLU A 240 -4.07 8.42 5.88
C GLU A 240 -5.22 8.31 4.86
N VAL A 241 -5.97 7.23 4.89
CA VAL A 241 -7.24 7.10 4.15
C VAL A 241 -8.32 7.89 4.86
N LYS A 242 -8.87 8.92 4.19
CA LYS A 242 -9.83 9.87 4.75
C LYS A 242 -11.10 9.98 3.93
N LYS A 243 -12.24 9.95 4.63
CA LYS A 243 -13.57 10.02 4.02
C LYS A 243 -13.77 11.29 3.19
N GLY A 244 -14.09 11.15 1.91
CA GLY A 244 -14.42 12.26 1.00
C GLY A 244 -13.22 13.12 0.56
N GLU A 245 -12.01 12.76 0.94
CA GLU A 245 -10.79 13.53 0.67
C GLU A 245 -10.19 13.21 -0.72
N ASN A 246 -9.28 14.10 -1.17
CA ASN A 246 -8.64 14.02 -2.49
C ASN A 246 -7.13 14.29 -2.37
N TYR A 247 -6.29 13.32 -2.70
CA TYR A 247 -4.83 13.47 -2.72
C TYR A 247 -4.27 14.15 -3.99
N GLY A 248 -5.15 14.47 -4.95
CA GLY A 248 -4.85 15.38 -6.05
C GLY A 248 -4.10 14.80 -7.25
N TRP A 249 -3.93 13.50 -7.37
CA TRP A 249 -3.36 12.92 -8.59
C TRP A 249 -4.32 13.12 -9.79
N LYS A 250 -3.94 13.59 -11.00
CA LYS A 250 -2.60 14.00 -11.48
C LYS A 250 -2.43 15.53 -11.51
N ILE A 251 -3.18 16.27 -10.68
CA ILE A 251 -3.02 17.72 -10.51
C ILE A 251 -1.76 18.02 -9.69
N LEU A 252 -1.52 17.23 -8.65
CA LEU A 252 -0.33 17.30 -7.80
C LEU A 252 0.69 16.23 -8.20
N GLY A 253 1.96 16.60 -8.21
CA GLY A 253 3.06 15.69 -8.49
C GLY A 253 3.88 15.27 -7.27
N TRP A 254 3.58 15.82 -6.07
CA TRP A 254 4.36 15.60 -4.84
C TRP A 254 5.87 15.80 -5.02
N GLY A 255 6.25 16.70 -5.96
CA GLY A 255 7.64 16.97 -6.35
C GLY A 255 8.19 16.03 -7.41
N GLY A 256 7.44 15.01 -7.81
CA GLY A 256 7.80 14.08 -8.89
C GLY A 256 7.67 14.69 -10.28
N LYS A 257 8.28 13.99 -11.24
CA LYS A 257 8.22 14.29 -12.68
C LYS A 257 7.65 13.10 -13.44
N ASN A 258 7.15 13.35 -14.64
CA ASN A 258 6.84 12.27 -15.58
C ASN A 258 8.14 11.53 -15.97
N TYR A 259 8.04 10.31 -16.51
CA TYR A 259 9.19 9.55 -16.95
C TYR A 259 9.96 10.25 -18.08
N THR A 260 9.30 11.11 -18.84
CA THR A 260 9.91 12.02 -19.84
C THR A 260 10.71 13.18 -19.22
N GLY A 261 10.71 13.35 -17.91
CA GLY A 261 11.37 14.44 -17.18
C GLY A 261 10.53 15.70 -17.00
N THR A 262 9.35 15.79 -17.63
CA THR A 262 8.46 16.94 -17.51
C THR A 262 7.79 17.00 -16.13
N LYS A 263 7.55 18.20 -15.62
CA LYS A 263 6.87 18.44 -14.33
C LYS A 263 5.42 17.97 -14.40
N ILE A 264 4.93 17.28 -13.35
CA ILE A 264 3.53 16.85 -13.26
C ILE A 264 2.64 17.99 -12.75
N GLY A 265 3.08 18.68 -11.70
CA GLY A 265 2.32 19.74 -11.07
C GLY A 265 3.05 20.25 -9.83
N PRO A 266 2.39 21.08 -8.97
CA PRO A 266 2.99 21.51 -7.72
C PRO A 266 3.18 20.31 -6.77
N LYS A 267 4.05 20.48 -5.78
CA LYS A 267 4.20 19.50 -4.70
C LYS A 267 2.88 19.28 -3.97
N TRP A 268 2.25 20.37 -3.59
CA TRP A 268 0.97 20.43 -2.91
C TRP A 268 0.34 21.81 -3.10
N LYS A 269 -0.96 21.93 -2.92
CA LYS A 269 -1.70 23.19 -2.85
C LYS A 269 -2.95 23.03 -1.98
N PRO A 270 -3.50 24.14 -1.41
CA PRO A 270 -4.77 24.12 -0.68
C PRO A 270 -5.91 23.47 -1.48
N GLY A 271 -6.85 22.82 -0.78
CA GLY A 271 -7.97 22.10 -1.37
C GLY A 271 -7.70 20.62 -1.63
N PHE A 272 -6.49 20.13 -1.34
CA PHE A 272 -6.14 18.72 -1.43
C PHE A 272 -5.60 18.17 -0.10
N THR A 273 -5.80 16.89 0.13
CA THR A 273 -5.25 16.19 1.31
C THR A 273 -3.73 16.23 1.27
N LYS A 274 -3.10 16.49 2.41
CA LYS A 274 -1.66 16.52 2.54
C LYS A 274 -1.14 15.14 2.95
N ALA A 275 -0.15 14.63 2.23
CA ALA A 275 0.56 13.41 2.63
C ALA A 275 1.33 13.64 3.94
N ILE A 276 1.47 12.58 4.75
CA ILE A 276 2.28 12.59 5.98
C ILE A 276 3.76 12.67 5.58
N GLN A 277 4.16 11.87 4.61
CA GLN A 277 5.52 11.84 4.06
C GLN A 277 5.45 11.65 2.54
N TYR A 278 6.43 12.19 1.82
CA TYR A 278 6.64 11.92 0.40
C TYR A 278 8.14 11.88 0.05
N TRP A 279 8.49 11.19 -1.02
CA TRP A 279 9.87 10.97 -1.43
C TRP A 279 10.12 11.42 -2.86
N VAL A 280 11.26 12.12 -3.03
CA VAL A 280 11.80 12.52 -4.34
C VAL A 280 13.32 12.38 -4.26
N PRO A 281 13.91 11.51 -5.07
CA PRO A 281 13.32 10.67 -6.11
C PRO A 281 12.37 9.60 -5.56
N SER A 282 11.66 8.86 -6.44
CA SER A 282 10.86 7.70 -6.07
C SER A 282 11.74 6.64 -5.41
N ILE A 283 11.21 6.04 -4.34
CA ILE A 283 11.80 4.89 -3.65
C ILE A 283 11.01 3.61 -3.93
N ALA A 284 10.00 3.70 -4.80
CA ALA A 284 9.11 2.61 -5.19
C ALA A 284 8.40 1.95 -4.00
N THR A 285 7.70 2.77 -3.20
CA THR A 285 6.91 2.26 -2.05
C THR A 285 5.92 1.19 -2.48
N SER A 286 5.86 0.09 -1.71
CA SER A 286 4.98 -1.04 -1.97
C SER A 286 4.08 -1.33 -0.75
N ALA A 287 4.05 -2.55 -0.24
CA ALA A 287 3.22 -2.91 0.91
C ALA A 287 3.60 -2.12 2.17
N ILE A 288 2.63 -1.96 3.05
CA ILE A 288 2.79 -1.28 4.33
C ILE A 288 2.17 -2.13 5.45
N THR A 289 2.77 -2.08 6.62
CA THR A 289 2.16 -2.52 7.88
C THR A 289 2.48 -1.54 9.00
N ILE A 290 1.52 -1.31 9.89
CA ILE A 290 1.77 -0.59 11.14
C ILE A 290 2.14 -1.65 12.17
N TYR A 291 3.41 -1.67 12.55
CA TYR A 291 3.93 -2.74 13.39
C TYR A 291 3.39 -2.66 14.82
N LYS A 292 2.94 -3.81 15.32
CA LYS A 292 2.62 -4.07 16.73
C LYS A 292 3.10 -5.47 17.07
N GLY A 293 4.06 -5.58 17.97
CA GLY A 293 4.62 -6.88 18.35
C GLY A 293 5.62 -6.75 19.51
N ASP A 294 6.05 -7.89 20.03
CA ASP A 294 6.97 -7.98 21.16
C ASP A 294 8.42 -8.25 20.74
N GLU A 295 8.64 -8.69 19.49
CA GLU A 295 9.97 -9.06 18.99
C GLU A 295 10.83 -7.82 18.71
N PHE A 296 10.23 -6.77 18.12
CA PHE A 296 10.89 -5.48 17.86
C PHE A 296 10.11 -4.36 18.55
N LYS A 297 10.24 -4.24 19.85
CA LYS A 297 9.43 -3.34 20.69
C LYS A 297 9.56 -1.87 20.29
N GLU A 298 10.75 -1.46 19.86
CA GLU A 298 11.05 -0.11 19.36
C GLU A 298 10.38 0.21 18.03
N TRP A 299 9.89 -0.79 17.29
CA TRP A 299 9.14 -0.59 16.06
C TRP A 299 7.64 -0.45 16.28
N ASN A 300 7.16 -0.64 17.51
CA ASN A 300 5.75 -0.44 17.80
C ASN A 300 5.28 0.96 17.38
N SER A 301 4.12 1.05 16.73
CA SER A 301 3.55 2.24 16.09
C SER A 301 4.30 2.79 14.88
N HIS A 302 5.37 2.13 14.41
CA HIS A 302 6.01 2.53 13.16
C HIS A 302 5.32 1.93 11.94
N ALA A 303 5.26 2.69 10.87
CA ALA A 303 4.89 2.20 9.54
C ALA A 303 6.11 1.54 8.88
N LEU A 304 6.07 0.24 8.69
CA LEU A 304 7.06 -0.50 7.92
C LEU A 304 6.62 -0.54 6.46
N ILE A 305 7.38 0.08 5.59
CA ILE A 305 7.07 0.19 4.16
C ILE A 305 8.09 -0.62 3.38
N THR A 306 7.63 -1.58 2.59
CA THR A 306 8.49 -2.31 1.65
C THR A 306 8.71 -1.49 0.39
N LEU A 307 9.84 -1.72 -0.27
CA LEU A 307 10.20 -1.04 -1.50
C LEU A 307 10.23 -2.06 -2.65
N SER A 308 9.57 -1.71 -3.76
CA SER A 308 9.62 -2.49 -5.00
C SER A 308 10.75 -1.95 -5.87
N LEU A 309 11.84 -2.71 -6.00
CA LEU A 309 13.03 -2.31 -6.75
C LEU A 309 12.96 -2.58 -8.25
N ILE A 310 11.77 -2.69 -8.84
CA ILE A 310 11.57 -3.00 -10.27
C ILE A 310 12.34 -2.04 -11.21
N HIS A 311 12.79 -0.89 -10.71
CA HIS A 311 13.46 0.12 -11.53
C HIS A 311 14.92 0.39 -11.14
N ILE A 312 15.53 -0.40 -10.26
CA ILE A 312 16.92 -0.26 -9.87
C ILE A 312 17.67 -1.53 -10.29
N SER A 313 18.67 -1.36 -11.13
CA SER A 313 19.48 -2.41 -11.77
C SER A 313 20.44 -3.16 -10.83
N GLU A 314 20.13 -3.31 -9.54
CA GLU A 314 20.97 -4.06 -8.61
C GLU A 314 20.24 -5.25 -7.98
N PRO A 315 20.93 -6.40 -7.77
CA PRO A 315 20.34 -7.58 -7.16
C PRO A 315 19.93 -7.28 -5.71
N THR A 316 18.68 -7.44 -5.45
CA THR A 316 17.87 -6.87 -4.43
C THR A 316 18.02 -7.51 -3.06
N ARG A 317 18.31 -6.69 -2.08
CA ARG A 317 17.86 -6.93 -0.71
C ARG A 317 16.58 -6.11 -0.48
N PRO A 318 15.50 -6.68 0.08
CA PRO A 318 14.35 -5.90 0.49
C PRO A 318 14.82 -4.81 1.46
N ARG A 319 14.48 -3.56 1.17
CA ARG A 319 14.75 -2.45 2.08
C ARG A 319 13.44 -2.10 2.80
N LEU A 320 13.48 -2.14 4.11
CA LEU A 320 12.42 -1.61 4.96
C LEU A 320 12.76 -0.17 5.33
N ILE A 321 11.78 0.72 5.19
CA ILE A 321 11.83 2.05 5.75
C ILE A 321 10.83 2.08 6.90
N SER A 322 11.29 2.44 8.09
CA SER A 322 10.46 2.64 9.25
C SER A 322 10.09 4.12 9.38
N TYR A 323 8.85 4.42 9.69
CA TYR A 323 8.35 5.76 9.96
C TYR A 323 7.45 5.74 11.20
N ALA A 324 7.70 6.61 12.17
CA ALA A 324 6.82 6.77 13.33
C ALA A 324 5.49 7.41 12.89
N VAL A 325 4.38 6.86 13.34
CA VAL A 325 3.00 7.30 13.04
C VAL A 325 2.42 8.06 14.22
#